data_b6adf1bd931673a8f32642e6cca3dcdf
#
_entry.id   b6adf1bd931673a8f32642e6cca3dcdf
#
_cell.length_a   1.000
_cell.length_b   1.000
_cell.length_c   1.000
_cell.angle_alpha   90.00
_cell.angle_beta   90.00
_cell.angle_gamma   90.00
#
_symmetry.space_group_name_H-M   'P 1'
#
loop_
_entity.id
_entity.type
_entity.pdbx_description
1 polymer ?
#
loop_
_entity_poly.entity_id
_entity_poly.type
_entity_poly.pdbx_seq_one_letter_code
_entity_poly.pdbx_strand_id
1 'polypeptide(L)'
;RYSKCVVFEDINYQLAQADDKTAIFENWCDFLNYFDASVSVQLSFINQGTQREQAEKAISIPAQEDAFNSIRTEYSDMLKNQLSKGNNGLVKHKYITFTVEADNKAAAKSRLSRIETDVLNNFKVLGVTARPLSGYERLKVLHGVFHPEGELFSFSFDWLTPSGLSTKDFIAPSSFRFGEGRYFRMGKKIGAASFL
;
A
#
# COMPACT_ATOMS: atom_id res chain seq x y z
N ARG A 1 -5.35 7.78 -20.77
CA ARG A 1 -5.70 7.61 -19.34
C ARG A 1 -4.55 8.00 -18.45
N TYR A 2 -4.84 8.72 -17.38
CA TYR A 2 -3.87 9.17 -16.39
C TYR A 2 -4.41 8.89 -14.99
N SER A 3 -3.54 8.51 -14.06
CA SER A 3 -3.98 8.13 -12.71
C SER A 3 -3.05 8.62 -11.61
N LYS A 4 -3.60 8.85 -10.43
CA LYS A 4 -2.86 9.05 -9.18
C LYS A 4 -3.29 8.00 -8.16
N CYS A 5 -2.44 7.77 -7.18
CA CYS A 5 -2.65 6.80 -6.12
C CYS A 5 -2.35 7.44 -4.77
N VAL A 6 -3.20 7.18 -3.81
CA VAL A 6 -3.07 7.64 -2.42
C VAL A 6 -3.03 6.41 -1.53
N VAL A 7 -2.08 6.34 -0.61
CA VAL A 7 -2.06 5.36 0.48
C VAL A 7 -2.78 5.97 1.67
N PHE A 8 -3.59 5.17 2.37
CA PHE A 8 -4.32 5.61 3.57
C PHE A 8 -4.28 4.56 4.67
N GLU A 9 -4.41 5.01 5.90
CA GLU A 9 -4.38 4.19 7.11
C GLU A 9 -5.79 3.73 7.53
N ASP A 10 -5.86 2.92 8.59
CA ASP A 10 -7.14 2.51 9.17
C ASP A 10 -7.78 3.64 9.98
N ILE A 11 -9.11 3.62 9.99
CA ILE A 11 -9.90 4.36 10.95
C ILE A 11 -10.18 3.46 12.16
N ASN A 12 -10.12 4.04 13.36
CA ASN A 12 -10.35 3.30 14.59
C ASN A 12 -11.86 3.09 14.86
N TYR A 13 -12.54 2.45 13.91
CA TYR A 13 -13.98 2.23 13.94
C TYR A 13 -14.43 1.37 15.11
N GLN A 14 -13.64 0.38 15.51
CA GLN A 14 -14.04 -0.57 16.57
C GLN A 14 -14.15 0.09 17.95
N LEU A 15 -13.29 1.06 18.25
CA LEU A 15 -13.26 1.77 19.52
C LEU A 15 -14.16 3.02 19.54
N ALA A 16 -14.75 3.39 18.41
CA ALA A 16 -15.64 4.54 18.30
C ALA A 16 -17.00 4.28 19.00
N GLN A 17 -17.60 5.32 19.56
CA GLN A 17 -18.95 5.25 20.12
C GLN A 17 -19.99 5.09 19.00
N ALA A 18 -21.24 4.72 19.37
CA ALA A 18 -22.28 4.43 18.39
C ALA A 18 -22.56 5.59 17.43
N ASP A 19 -22.64 6.80 17.97
CA ASP A 19 -22.90 8.01 17.18
C ASP A 19 -21.73 8.34 16.24
N ASP A 20 -20.50 8.16 16.72
CA ASP A 20 -19.28 8.33 15.91
C ASP A 20 -19.21 7.30 14.79
N LYS A 21 -19.64 6.06 15.03
CA LYS A 21 -19.68 5.02 13.99
C LYS A 21 -20.64 5.38 12.86
N THR A 22 -21.77 5.95 13.20
CA THR A 22 -22.75 6.43 12.21
C THR A 22 -22.17 7.58 11.39
N ALA A 23 -21.57 8.58 12.05
CA ALA A 23 -20.91 9.69 11.36
C ALA A 23 -19.75 9.26 10.45
N ILE A 24 -18.94 8.31 10.91
CA ILE A 24 -17.86 7.71 10.09
C ILE A 24 -18.44 7.05 8.84
N PHE A 25 -19.52 6.29 8.99
CA PHE A 25 -20.15 5.60 7.86
C PHE A 25 -20.77 6.59 6.87
N GLU A 26 -21.48 7.61 7.33
CA GLU A 26 -22.04 8.66 6.49
C GLU A 26 -20.95 9.40 5.72
N ASN A 27 -19.89 9.85 6.40
CA ASN A 27 -18.76 10.52 5.77
C ASN A 27 -18.06 9.62 4.73
N TRP A 28 -17.99 8.31 4.97
CA TRP A 28 -17.45 7.36 4.00
C TRP A 28 -18.34 7.22 2.77
N CYS A 29 -19.66 7.18 2.96
CA CYS A 29 -20.61 7.17 1.85
C CYS A 29 -20.52 8.47 1.03
N ASP A 30 -20.43 9.62 1.67
CA ASP A 30 -20.28 10.92 1.01
C ASP A 30 -18.96 10.99 0.22
N PHE A 31 -17.88 10.46 0.80
CA PHE A 31 -16.60 10.36 0.11
C PHE A 31 -16.67 9.49 -1.16
N LEU A 32 -17.35 8.36 -1.11
CA LEU A 32 -17.52 7.51 -2.31
C LEU A 32 -18.42 8.16 -3.36
N ASN A 33 -19.46 8.89 -2.92
CA ASN A 33 -20.38 9.63 -3.79
C ASN A 33 -19.76 10.89 -4.43
N TYR A 34 -18.61 11.34 -3.93
CA TYR A 34 -17.86 12.46 -4.52
C TYR A 34 -17.41 12.16 -5.96
N PHE A 35 -17.15 10.90 -6.30
CA PHE A 35 -16.65 10.54 -7.61
C PHE A 35 -17.78 10.42 -8.63
N ASP A 36 -17.69 11.20 -9.70
CA ASP A 36 -18.61 11.13 -10.83
C ASP A 36 -18.22 10.02 -11.82
N ALA A 37 -19.10 9.73 -12.77
CA ALA A 37 -18.90 8.68 -13.79
C ALA A 37 -17.69 8.91 -14.71
N SER A 38 -17.07 10.09 -14.70
CA SER A 38 -15.90 10.43 -15.50
C SER A 38 -14.57 10.08 -14.80
N VAL A 39 -14.63 9.60 -13.55
CA VAL A 39 -13.49 9.17 -12.75
C VAL A 39 -13.61 7.69 -12.44
N SER A 40 -12.67 6.89 -12.91
CA SER A 40 -12.59 5.49 -12.50
C SER A 40 -11.83 5.40 -11.17
N VAL A 41 -12.43 4.75 -10.17
CA VAL A 41 -11.85 4.58 -8.83
C VAL A 41 -11.58 3.11 -8.56
N GLN A 42 -10.44 2.82 -7.97
CA GLN A 42 -10.05 1.48 -7.53
C GLN A 42 -9.54 1.53 -6.09
N LEU A 43 -10.17 0.77 -5.23
CA LEU A 43 -9.67 0.46 -3.88
C LEU A 43 -8.83 -0.82 -3.95
N SER A 44 -7.62 -0.76 -3.39
CA SER A 44 -6.72 -1.92 -3.35
C SER A 44 -6.27 -2.18 -1.93
N PHE A 45 -6.41 -3.43 -1.51
CA PHE A 45 -5.97 -3.93 -0.20
C PHE A 45 -4.87 -4.96 -0.45
N ILE A 46 -3.65 -4.65 -0.01
CA ILE A 46 -2.48 -5.48 -0.26
C ILE A 46 -1.88 -5.89 1.08
N ASN A 47 -1.84 -7.18 1.35
CA ASN A 47 -1.12 -7.74 2.48
C ASN A 47 0.30 -8.09 2.02
N GLN A 48 1.29 -7.42 2.59
CA GLN A 48 2.70 -7.69 2.33
C GLN A 48 3.35 -8.27 3.56
N GLY A 49 4.19 -9.29 3.37
CA GLY A 49 5.04 -9.78 4.44
C GLY A 49 6.00 -8.66 4.87
N THR A 50 6.02 -8.35 6.14
CA THR A 50 7.07 -7.51 6.70
C THR A 50 8.36 -8.31 6.62
N GLN A 51 9.44 -7.72 6.11
CA GLN A 51 10.75 -8.34 6.26
C GLN A 51 11.01 -8.46 7.76
N ARG A 52 11.01 -9.70 8.25
CA ARG A 52 11.11 -10.02 9.68
C ARG A 52 12.25 -9.28 10.36
N GLU A 53 13.39 -9.19 9.67
CA GLU A 53 14.55 -8.45 10.14
C GLU A 53 14.32 -6.94 10.34
N GLN A 54 13.51 -6.30 9.49
CA GLN A 54 13.19 -4.87 9.63
C GLN A 54 12.19 -4.64 10.77
N ALA A 55 11.22 -5.52 10.93
CA ALA A 55 10.28 -5.47 12.05
C ALA A 55 11.00 -5.74 13.38
N GLU A 56 11.91 -6.70 13.43
CA GLU A 56 12.71 -7.02 14.62
C GLU A 56 13.64 -5.87 14.99
N LYS A 57 14.25 -5.17 14.01
CA LYS A 57 15.06 -3.97 14.25
C LYS A 57 14.24 -2.79 14.78
N ALA A 58 13.02 -2.60 14.29
CA ALA A 58 12.14 -1.51 14.72
C ALA A 58 11.65 -1.68 16.18
N ILE A 59 11.61 -2.92 16.69
CA ILE A 59 11.14 -3.26 18.03
C ILE A 59 12.31 -3.39 19.01
N SER A 60 13.51 -3.59 18.51
CA SER A 60 14.71 -3.74 19.36
C SER A 60 15.04 -2.42 20.03
N ILE A 61 14.97 -2.40 21.37
CA ILE A 61 15.40 -1.25 22.16
C ILE A 61 16.91 -1.34 22.32
N PRO A 62 17.66 -0.32 21.88
CA PRO A 62 19.12 -0.34 21.99
C PRO A 62 19.58 -0.35 23.45
N ALA A 63 20.66 -1.05 23.73
CA ALA A 63 21.30 -1.03 25.04
C ALA A 63 21.79 0.38 25.39
N GLN A 64 21.68 0.75 26.65
CA GLN A 64 22.17 2.02 27.20
C GLN A 64 23.17 1.75 28.34
N GLU A 65 23.92 2.77 28.71
CA GLU A 65 24.87 2.67 29.83
C GLU A 65 24.18 2.79 31.21
N ASP A 66 23.24 1.86 31.48
CA ASP A 66 22.51 1.79 32.74
C ASP A 66 22.22 0.32 33.14
N ALA A 67 21.65 0.14 34.35
CA ALA A 67 21.37 -1.18 34.91
C ALA A 67 20.12 -1.87 34.30
N PHE A 68 19.40 -1.25 33.32
CA PHE A 68 18.10 -1.73 32.85
C PHE A 68 18.17 -2.49 31.52
N ASN A 69 19.35 -2.88 31.06
CA ASN A 69 19.49 -3.59 29.79
C ASN A 69 18.80 -4.96 29.75
N SER A 70 18.77 -5.66 30.90
CA SER A 70 18.02 -6.94 31.00
C SER A 70 16.52 -6.75 30.76
N ILE A 71 15.94 -5.68 31.32
CA ILE A 71 14.51 -5.35 31.14
C ILE A 71 14.22 -4.95 29.70
N ARG A 72 15.12 -4.18 29.04
CA ARG A 72 14.98 -3.83 27.61
C ARG A 72 15.01 -5.06 26.72
N THR A 73 15.88 -6.00 27.01
CA THR A 73 15.97 -7.26 26.26
C THR A 73 14.70 -8.09 26.44
N GLU A 74 14.24 -8.29 27.67
CA GLU A 74 13.04 -9.04 27.98
C GLU A 74 11.79 -8.41 27.32
N TYR A 75 11.66 -7.09 27.37
CA TYR A 75 10.57 -6.37 26.72
C TYR A 75 10.63 -6.48 25.18
N SER A 76 11.82 -6.36 24.59
CA SER A 76 12.02 -6.57 23.16
C SER A 76 11.67 -7.99 22.73
N ASP A 77 12.02 -8.99 23.52
CA ASP A 77 11.70 -10.39 23.24
C ASP A 77 10.21 -10.69 23.42
N MET A 78 9.55 -10.07 24.39
CA MET A 78 8.10 -10.14 24.54
C MET A 78 7.40 -9.55 23.32
N LEU A 79 7.83 -8.39 22.83
CA LEU A 79 7.26 -7.76 21.63
C LEU A 79 7.50 -8.59 20.38
N LYS A 80 8.69 -9.18 20.20
CA LYS A 80 9.00 -10.11 19.09
C LYS A 80 8.09 -11.35 19.13
N ASN A 81 7.87 -11.90 20.32
CA ASN A 81 6.97 -13.04 20.51
C ASN A 81 5.51 -12.69 20.20
N GLN A 82 5.05 -11.49 20.56
CA GLN A 82 3.70 -11.04 20.21
C GLN A 82 3.56 -10.84 18.70
N LEU A 83 4.55 -10.26 18.04
CA LEU A 83 4.59 -10.12 16.58
C LEU A 83 4.56 -11.47 15.86
N SER A 84 5.28 -12.46 16.38
CA SER A 84 5.28 -13.80 15.80
C SER A 84 3.95 -14.54 15.97
N LYS A 85 3.17 -14.21 17.00
CA LYS A 85 1.85 -14.79 17.28
C LYS A 85 0.70 -14.04 16.58
N GLY A 86 0.91 -12.75 16.25
CA GLY A 86 -0.10 -11.92 15.58
C GLY A 86 0.17 -11.81 14.08
N ASN A 87 -0.88 -11.83 13.27
CA ASN A 87 -0.90 -11.51 11.82
C ASN A 87 0.17 -12.14 10.92
N ASN A 88 0.87 -13.19 11.32
CA ASN A 88 1.91 -13.87 10.54
C ASN A 88 2.96 -12.93 9.89
N GLY A 89 3.22 -11.77 10.48
CA GLY A 89 4.13 -10.76 9.91
C GLY A 89 3.59 -10.07 8.64
N LEU A 90 2.28 -10.06 8.43
CA LEU A 90 1.64 -9.38 7.32
C LEU A 90 1.20 -7.97 7.72
N VAL A 91 1.58 -6.98 6.93
CA VAL A 91 1.07 -5.61 7.03
C VAL A 91 0.09 -5.36 5.90
N LYS A 92 -1.10 -4.88 6.26
CA LYS A 92 -2.13 -4.50 5.31
C LYS A 92 -1.93 -3.05 4.87
N HIS A 93 -1.68 -2.88 3.59
CA HIS A 93 -1.64 -1.57 2.95
C HIS A 93 -2.93 -1.32 2.18
N LYS A 94 -3.42 -0.09 2.22
CA LYS A 94 -4.65 0.34 1.55
C LYS A 94 -4.36 1.48 0.62
N TYR A 95 -4.85 1.36 -0.59
CA TYR A 95 -4.63 2.33 -1.64
C TYR A 95 -5.94 2.68 -2.31
N ILE A 96 -6.11 3.96 -2.63
CA ILE A 96 -7.13 4.42 -3.56
C ILE A 96 -6.44 4.98 -4.80
N THR A 97 -6.81 4.45 -5.95
CA THR A 97 -6.32 4.91 -7.25
C THR A 97 -7.48 5.52 -8.01
N PHE A 98 -7.33 6.74 -8.46
CA PHE A 98 -8.31 7.41 -9.30
C PHE A 98 -7.70 7.75 -10.66
N THR A 99 -8.48 7.51 -11.70
CA THR A 99 -8.06 7.56 -13.10
C THR A 99 -9.00 8.47 -13.88
N VAL A 100 -8.45 9.34 -14.69
CA VAL A 100 -9.19 10.23 -15.59
C VAL A 100 -8.74 10.03 -17.04
N GLU A 101 -9.65 10.27 -17.96
CA GLU A 101 -9.34 10.41 -19.39
C GLU A 101 -9.14 11.89 -19.71
N ALA A 102 -8.10 12.20 -20.45
CA ALA A 102 -7.80 13.56 -20.93
C ALA A 102 -6.98 13.48 -22.22
N ASP A 103 -7.12 14.49 -23.05
CA ASP A 103 -6.45 14.57 -24.36
C ASP A 103 -4.94 14.78 -24.23
N ASN A 104 -4.51 15.43 -23.14
CA ASN A 104 -3.10 15.69 -22.91
C ASN A 104 -2.73 15.64 -21.42
N LYS A 105 -1.40 15.57 -21.17
CA LYS A 105 -0.84 15.45 -19.82
C LYS A 105 -1.13 16.67 -18.94
N ALA A 106 -1.17 17.88 -19.51
CA ALA A 106 -1.39 19.12 -18.75
C ALA A 106 -2.82 19.16 -18.19
N ALA A 107 -3.82 18.88 -19.02
CA ALA A 107 -5.23 18.79 -18.62
C ALA A 107 -5.44 17.67 -17.56
N ALA A 108 -4.83 16.50 -17.79
CA ALA A 108 -4.88 15.39 -16.83
C ALA A 108 -4.27 15.79 -15.47
N LYS A 109 -3.12 16.46 -15.49
CA LYS A 109 -2.41 16.89 -14.27
C LYS A 109 -3.26 17.83 -13.43
N SER A 110 -3.86 18.84 -14.06
CA SER A 110 -4.73 19.81 -13.38
C SER A 110 -5.91 19.11 -12.71
N ARG A 111 -6.62 18.26 -13.47
CA ARG A 111 -7.78 17.53 -12.98
C ARG A 111 -7.43 16.56 -11.84
N LEU A 112 -6.37 15.76 -12.02
CA LEU A 112 -5.90 14.81 -11.01
C LEU A 112 -5.40 15.50 -9.75
N SER A 113 -4.79 16.69 -9.85
CA SER A 113 -4.34 17.43 -8.67
C SER A 113 -5.50 17.97 -7.85
N ARG A 114 -6.58 18.40 -8.50
CA ARG A 114 -7.82 18.80 -7.82
C ARG A 114 -8.44 17.60 -7.07
N ILE A 115 -8.65 16.49 -7.79
CA ILE A 115 -9.21 15.27 -7.18
C ILE A 115 -8.34 14.79 -6.01
N GLU A 116 -7.01 14.83 -6.13
CA GLU A 116 -6.10 14.45 -5.04
C GLU A 116 -6.32 15.32 -3.79
N THR A 117 -6.43 16.64 -3.96
CA THR A 117 -6.69 17.56 -2.86
C THR A 117 -8.02 17.24 -2.17
N ASP A 118 -9.08 17.01 -2.96
CA ASP A 118 -10.39 16.68 -2.43
C ASP A 118 -10.38 15.32 -1.71
N VAL A 119 -9.71 14.31 -2.27
CA VAL A 119 -9.54 12.99 -1.64
C VAL A 119 -8.80 13.10 -0.30
N LEU A 120 -7.70 13.86 -0.25
CA LEU A 120 -6.95 14.04 1.00
C LEU A 120 -7.77 14.80 2.05
N ASN A 121 -8.56 15.80 1.65
CA ASN A 121 -9.46 16.52 2.54
C ASN A 121 -10.56 15.60 3.09
N ASN A 122 -11.15 14.75 2.27
CA ASN A 122 -12.15 13.78 2.72
C ASN A 122 -11.56 12.77 3.72
N PHE A 123 -10.35 12.26 3.48
CA PHE A 123 -9.66 11.41 4.46
C PHE A 123 -9.37 12.15 5.77
N LYS A 124 -9.03 13.45 5.70
CA LYS A 124 -8.84 14.26 6.89
C LYS A 124 -10.14 14.44 7.69
N VAL A 125 -11.29 14.63 7.03
CA VAL A 125 -12.61 14.67 7.68
C VAL A 125 -12.93 13.34 8.37
N LEU A 126 -12.56 12.23 7.74
CA LEU A 126 -12.69 10.88 8.32
C LEU A 126 -11.70 10.61 9.48
N GLY A 127 -10.78 11.53 9.77
CA GLY A 127 -9.71 11.31 10.77
C GLY A 127 -8.66 10.29 10.34
N VAL A 128 -8.52 10.02 9.05
CA VAL A 128 -7.61 9.03 8.47
C VAL A 128 -6.38 9.72 7.91
N THR A 129 -5.20 9.23 8.28
CA THR A 129 -3.95 9.67 7.66
C THR A 129 -3.87 9.14 6.23
N ALA A 130 -3.64 10.03 5.28
CA ALA A 130 -3.51 9.68 3.87
C ALA A 130 -2.44 10.53 3.19
N ARG A 131 -1.72 9.95 2.23
CA ARG A 131 -0.72 10.67 1.43
C ARG A 131 -0.66 10.17 -0.01
N PRO A 132 -0.34 11.03 -0.97
CA PRO A 132 -0.14 10.60 -2.34
C PRO A 132 1.14 9.77 -2.48
N LEU A 133 1.13 8.82 -3.40
CA LEU A 133 2.31 8.07 -3.78
C LEU A 133 3.02 8.75 -4.97
N SER A 134 4.34 8.81 -4.89
CA SER A 134 5.18 9.15 -6.03
C SER A 134 5.17 8.04 -7.09
N GLY A 135 5.64 8.34 -8.30
CA GLY A 135 5.78 7.33 -9.35
C GLY A 135 6.68 6.16 -8.94
N TYR A 136 7.78 6.45 -8.25
CA TYR A 136 8.68 5.43 -7.71
C TYR A 136 8.00 4.52 -6.68
N GLU A 137 7.32 5.11 -5.69
CA GLU A 137 6.61 4.34 -4.65
C GLU A 137 5.53 3.45 -5.26
N ARG A 138 4.83 3.95 -6.28
CA ARG A 138 3.81 3.18 -6.98
C ARG A 138 4.40 1.99 -7.73
N LEU A 139 5.54 2.16 -8.39
CA LEU A 139 6.27 1.04 -9.01
C LEU A 139 6.76 0.04 -7.97
N LYS A 140 7.24 0.51 -6.82
CA LYS A 140 7.66 -0.35 -5.70
C LYS A 140 6.49 -1.20 -5.18
N VAL A 141 5.30 -0.63 -5.05
CA VAL A 141 4.08 -1.38 -4.65
C VAL A 141 3.76 -2.47 -5.68
N LEU A 142 3.76 -2.12 -6.97
CA LEU A 142 3.52 -3.09 -8.05
C LEU A 142 4.58 -4.19 -8.09
N HIS A 143 5.85 -3.83 -7.94
CA HIS A 143 6.93 -4.80 -7.85
C HIS A 143 6.69 -5.79 -6.69
N GLY A 144 6.33 -5.29 -5.49
CA GLY A 144 6.04 -6.15 -4.34
C GLY A 144 4.88 -7.12 -4.55
N VAL A 145 3.89 -6.77 -5.37
CA VAL A 145 2.80 -7.68 -5.75
C VAL A 145 3.31 -8.82 -6.64
N PHE A 146 4.20 -8.53 -7.58
CA PHE A 146 4.76 -9.53 -8.50
C PHE A 146 5.96 -10.29 -7.93
N HIS A 147 6.56 -9.80 -6.84
CA HIS A 147 7.72 -10.41 -6.16
C HIS A 147 7.40 -10.65 -4.68
N PRO A 148 6.49 -11.59 -4.35
CA PRO A 148 6.03 -11.83 -2.99
C PRO A 148 7.13 -12.39 -2.07
N GLU A 149 8.28 -12.80 -2.60
CA GLU A 149 9.42 -13.28 -1.83
C GLU A 149 10.25 -12.15 -1.20
N GLY A 150 9.89 -10.87 -1.46
CA GLY A 150 10.57 -9.72 -0.86
C GLY A 150 11.85 -9.33 -1.58
N GLU A 151 11.96 -9.59 -2.87
CA GLU A 151 13.07 -9.11 -3.69
C GLU A 151 13.19 -7.58 -3.59
N LEU A 152 14.44 -7.09 -3.50
CA LEU A 152 14.70 -5.67 -3.40
C LEU A 152 14.35 -4.97 -4.72
N PHE A 153 13.48 -3.97 -4.63
CA PHE A 153 13.17 -3.11 -5.77
C PHE A 153 14.30 -2.11 -6.00
N SER A 154 15.03 -2.30 -7.09
CA SER A 154 16.08 -1.37 -7.56
C SER A 154 15.64 -0.74 -8.88
N PHE A 155 15.41 0.57 -8.88
CA PHE A 155 14.93 1.31 -10.03
C PHE A 155 15.29 2.79 -9.93
N SER A 156 15.71 3.39 -11.06
CA SER A 156 15.78 4.83 -11.25
C SER A 156 15.18 5.22 -12.59
N PHE A 157 14.47 6.34 -12.64
CA PHE A 157 13.95 6.88 -13.91
C PHE A 157 15.07 7.23 -14.91
N ASP A 158 16.26 7.56 -14.44
CA ASP A 158 17.42 7.87 -15.27
C ASP A 158 17.94 6.67 -16.05
N TRP A 159 17.61 5.46 -15.64
CA TRP A 159 18.01 4.24 -16.33
C TRP A 159 17.18 3.93 -17.57
N LEU A 160 15.98 4.49 -17.69
CA LEU A 160 15.06 4.17 -18.80
C LEU A 160 15.63 4.59 -20.15
N THR A 161 16.13 5.81 -20.26
CA THR A 161 16.63 6.34 -21.53
C THR A 161 17.88 5.61 -22.04
N PRO A 162 18.93 5.38 -21.22
CA PRO A 162 20.13 4.65 -21.67
C PRO A 162 19.90 3.17 -21.94
N SER A 163 19.02 2.52 -21.16
CA SER A 163 18.80 1.07 -21.26
C SER A 163 17.83 0.67 -22.37
N GLY A 164 16.98 1.59 -22.84
CA GLY A 164 15.87 1.28 -23.73
C GLY A 164 14.76 0.44 -23.07
N LEU A 165 14.85 0.19 -21.76
CA LEU A 165 13.85 -0.55 -21.00
C LEU A 165 12.67 0.35 -20.64
N SER A 166 11.51 -0.25 -20.37
CA SER A 166 10.32 0.41 -19.84
C SER A 166 10.17 0.15 -18.34
N THR A 167 9.32 0.92 -17.66
CA THR A 167 9.00 0.67 -16.26
C THR A 167 8.45 -0.73 -16.00
N LYS A 168 7.83 -1.36 -16.99
CA LYS A 168 7.30 -2.73 -16.90
C LYS A 168 8.40 -3.77 -16.70
N ASP A 169 9.55 -3.56 -17.33
CA ASP A 169 10.66 -4.50 -17.27
C ASP A 169 11.26 -4.60 -15.86
N PHE A 170 11.12 -3.53 -15.07
CA PHE A 170 11.58 -3.48 -13.68
C PHE A 170 10.57 -4.04 -12.66
N ILE A 171 9.30 -4.19 -13.03
CA ILE A 171 8.26 -4.71 -12.15
C ILE A 171 7.77 -6.10 -12.56
N ALA A 172 8.03 -6.53 -13.79
CA ALA A 172 7.59 -7.83 -14.28
C ALA A 172 8.35 -8.97 -13.57
N PRO A 173 7.67 -10.07 -13.21
CA PRO A 173 8.35 -11.23 -12.68
C PRO A 173 9.17 -11.93 -13.76
N SER A 174 10.22 -12.66 -13.36
CA SER A 174 11.10 -13.40 -14.26
C SER A 174 10.36 -14.44 -15.10
N SER A 175 9.26 -14.97 -14.59
CA SER A 175 8.36 -15.86 -15.33
C SER A 175 6.93 -15.73 -14.82
N PHE A 176 5.97 -15.78 -15.74
CA PHE A 176 4.55 -15.80 -15.44
C PHE A 176 3.88 -16.86 -16.29
N ARG A 177 3.17 -17.79 -15.66
CA ARG A 177 2.45 -18.88 -16.33
C ARG A 177 1.03 -18.99 -15.79
N PHE A 178 0.05 -19.01 -16.69
CA PHE A 178 -1.31 -19.42 -16.32
C PHE A 178 -1.38 -20.94 -16.27
N GLY A 179 -1.91 -21.47 -15.17
CA GLY A 179 -2.22 -22.88 -15.02
C GLY A 179 -3.68 -23.18 -15.39
N GLU A 180 -4.12 -24.38 -15.11
CA GLU A 180 -5.52 -24.74 -15.26
C GLU A 180 -6.40 -24.06 -14.21
N GLY A 181 -7.59 -23.61 -14.60
CA GLY A 181 -8.56 -22.98 -13.71
C GLY A 181 -8.13 -21.60 -13.21
N ARG A 182 -8.06 -21.44 -11.88
CA ARG A 182 -7.81 -20.16 -11.20
C ARG A 182 -6.34 -19.94 -10.82
N TYR A 183 -5.47 -20.88 -11.17
CA TYR A 183 -4.09 -20.85 -10.72
C TYR A 183 -3.17 -20.21 -11.74
N PHE A 184 -2.19 -19.47 -11.23
CA PHE A 184 -1.08 -18.95 -12.01
C PHE A 184 0.22 -19.11 -11.22
N ARG A 185 1.33 -19.14 -11.91
CA ARG A 185 2.66 -19.23 -11.32
C ARG A 185 3.47 -18.00 -11.66
N MET A 186 4.05 -17.37 -10.64
CA MET A 186 5.01 -16.27 -10.76
C MET A 186 6.35 -16.74 -10.17
N GLY A 187 7.36 -16.93 -11.02
CA GLY A 187 8.61 -17.52 -10.57
C GLY A 187 8.38 -18.92 -9.94
N LYS A 188 8.75 -19.06 -8.67
CA LYS A 188 8.56 -20.28 -7.87
C LYS A 188 7.21 -20.33 -7.13
N LYS A 189 6.49 -19.23 -7.04
CA LYS A 189 5.22 -19.12 -6.28
C LYS A 189 4.00 -19.45 -7.13
N ILE A 190 3.00 -20.00 -6.45
CA ILE A 190 1.68 -20.27 -7.03
C ILE A 190 0.69 -19.29 -6.42
N GLY A 191 -0.05 -18.59 -7.26
CA GLY A 191 -1.15 -17.73 -6.88
C GLY A 191 -2.48 -18.29 -7.39
N ALA A 192 -3.56 -17.86 -6.77
CA ALA A 192 -4.91 -18.10 -7.22
C ALA A 192 -5.67 -16.78 -7.31
N ALA A 193 -6.49 -16.62 -8.35
CA ALA A 193 -7.38 -15.48 -8.51
C ALA A 193 -8.83 -15.94 -8.38
N SER A 194 -9.63 -15.19 -7.61
CA SER A 194 -11.07 -15.38 -7.53
C SER A 194 -11.75 -14.02 -7.71
N PHE A 195 -12.87 -14.02 -8.42
CA PHE A 195 -13.75 -12.87 -8.56
C PHE A 195 -15.03 -13.16 -7.78
N LEU A 196 -15.46 -12.21 -6.98
CA LEU A 196 -16.71 -12.25 -6.23
C LEU A 196 -17.75 -11.42 -6.97
#